data_f49836ecbe4f99a6dd9021a5a0f2616d
#
_entry.id   f49836ecbe4f99a6dd9021a5a0f2616d
#
_cell.length_a   1.000
_cell.length_b   1.000
_cell.length_c   1.000
_cell.angle_alpha   90.00
_cell.angle_beta   90.00
_cell.angle_gamma   90.00
#
_symmetry.space_group_name_H-M   'P 1'
#
loop_
_entity.id
_entity.type
_entity.pdbx_description
1 polymer ?
#
loop_
_entity_poly.entity_id
_entity_poly.type
_entity_poly.pdbx_seq_one_letter_code
_entity_poly.pdbx_strand_id
1 'polypeptide(L)'
;MREKGLKLIAVEQFEKLVSGDLSSIHPELVDYLREVGAIRDNQFFHVRAAIALVRIGVSVERTAKLLDWKGFESLCEEILNCHGYVTTKHLRFSFEGKRYEIDILAKSNGLILSIDCKRWSRVRRSSLFEAALLQMERTEALSRAIPMLNKFVLAQGKTSLVPMVICWVPGGAGIYRGIPIVPLHSFNSYLTEFDPMDANISRIELPWRVEFRTSFLS
;
A
#
# COMPACT_ATOMS: atom_id res chain seq x y z
N MET A 1 -26.70 -14.92 1.00
CA MET A 1 -26.43 -16.39 1.08
C MET A 1 -25.25 -16.80 0.20
N ARG A 2 -25.17 -16.36 -1.08
CA ARG A 2 -24.08 -16.69 -2.03
C ARG A 2 -22.68 -16.36 -1.47
N GLU A 3 -22.46 -15.16 -0.89
CA GLU A 3 -21.15 -14.74 -0.36
C GLU A 3 -20.67 -15.60 0.81
N LYS A 4 -21.57 -16.05 1.71
CA LYS A 4 -21.20 -16.95 2.83
C LYS A 4 -20.73 -18.32 2.32
N GLY A 5 -21.39 -18.86 1.28
CA GLY A 5 -20.98 -20.10 0.61
C GLY A 5 -19.62 -19.94 -0.06
N LEU A 6 -19.44 -18.88 -0.85
CA LEU A 6 -18.17 -18.56 -1.51
C LEU A 6 -17.01 -18.38 -0.53
N LYS A 7 -17.25 -17.71 0.62
CA LYS A 7 -16.25 -17.57 1.68
C LYS A 7 -15.80 -18.93 2.21
N LEU A 8 -16.73 -19.83 2.48
CA LEU A 8 -16.40 -21.17 3.02
C LEU A 8 -15.54 -21.93 2.01
N ILE A 9 -15.97 -21.99 0.75
CA ILE A 9 -15.23 -22.64 -0.33
C ILE A 9 -13.83 -22.03 -0.47
N ALA A 10 -13.72 -20.70 -0.48
CA ALA A 10 -12.45 -20.02 -0.60
C ALA A 10 -11.50 -20.31 0.57
N VAL A 11 -12.04 -20.43 1.78
CA VAL A 11 -11.25 -20.78 2.97
C VAL A 11 -10.76 -22.23 2.91
N GLU A 12 -11.61 -23.17 2.50
CA GLU A 12 -11.28 -24.59 2.38
C GLU A 12 -10.26 -24.86 1.26
N GLN A 13 -10.38 -24.14 0.13
CA GLN A 13 -9.54 -24.36 -1.05
C GLN A 13 -8.41 -23.33 -1.19
N PHE A 14 -8.10 -22.60 -0.12
CA PHE A 14 -7.17 -21.48 -0.16
C PHE A 14 -5.76 -21.86 -0.64
N GLU A 15 -5.24 -23.00 -0.20
CA GLU A 15 -3.89 -23.46 -0.60
C GLU A 15 -3.80 -23.78 -2.10
N LYS A 16 -4.91 -24.21 -2.72
CA LYS A 16 -5.01 -24.38 -4.18
C LYS A 16 -4.98 -23.05 -4.93
N LEU A 17 -5.63 -22.02 -4.37
CA LEU A 17 -5.55 -20.65 -4.89
C LEU A 17 -4.10 -20.12 -4.82
N VAL A 18 -3.40 -20.38 -3.73
CA VAL A 18 -2.00 -19.98 -3.54
C VAL A 18 -1.07 -20.68 -4.54
N SER A 19 -1.29 -21.97 -4.81
CA SER A 19 -0.50 -22.73 -5.80
C SER A 19 -0.85 -22.39 -7.25
N GLY A 20 -1.95 -21.66 -7.49
CA GLY A 20 -2.43 -21.36 -8.85
C GLY A 20 -3.10 -22.55 -9.55
N ASP A 21 -3.36 -23.64 -8.85
CA ASP A 21 -4.08 -24.79 -9.39
C ASP A 21 -5.59 -24.53 -9.43
N LEU A 22 -6.02 -23.85 -10.48
CA LEU A 22 -7.44 -23.53 -10.71
C LEU A 22 -8.28 -24.73 -11.14
N SER A 23 -7.66 -25.81 -11.62
CA SER A 23 -8.35 -26.98 -12.16
C SER A 23 -9.12 -27.79 -11.11
N SER A 24 -8.65 -27.72 -9.85
CA SER A 24 -9.23 -28.44 -8.71
C SER A 24 -10.07 -27.53 -7.79
N ILE A 25 -10.33 -26.29 -8.20
CA ILE A 25 -11.14 -25.33 -7.43
C ILE A 25 -12.62 -25.52 -7.77
N HIS A 26 -13.48 -25.32 -6.77
CA HIS A 26 -14.94 -25.40 -6.93
C HIS A 26 -15.44 -24.45 -8.01
N PRO A 27 -16.26 -24.90 -8.97
CA PRO A 27 -16.69 -24.10 -10.10
C PRO A 27 -17.31 -22.75 -9.71
N GLU A 28 -18.12 -22.70 -8.66
CA GLU A 28 -18.77 -21.48 -8.18
C GLU A 28 -17.76 -20.39 -7.76
N LEU A 29 -16.62 -20.79 -7.15
CA LEU A 29 -15.54 -19.87 -6.80
C LEU A 29 -14.78 -19.42 -8.06
N VAL A 30 -14.54 -20.31 -9.00
CA VAL A 30 -13.90 -19.96 -10.29
C VAL A 30 -14.75 -18.97 -11.06
N ASP A 31 -16.07 -19.18 -11.12
CA ASP A 31 -17.00 -18.27 -11.81
C ASP A 31 -17.04 -16.90 -11.14
N TYR A 32 -17.07 -16.85 -9.82
CA TYR A 32 -16.96 -15.59 -9.10
C TYR A 32 -15.63 -14.86 -9.39
N LEU A 33 -14.50 -15.57 -9.39
CA LEU A 33 -13.20 -14.98 -9.70
C LEU A 33 -13.11 -14.49 -11.17
N ARG A 34 -13.80 -15.13 -12.09
CA ARG A 34 -13.95 -14.65 -13.49
C ARG A 34 -14.83 -13.40 -13.55
N GLU A 35 -15.96 -13.41 -12.86
CA GLU A 35 -16.90 -12.28 -12.80
C GLU A 35 -16.22 -10.99 -12.31
N VAL A 36 -15.36 -11.08 -11.28
CA VAL A 36 -14.60 -9.96 -10.75
C VAL A 36 -13.29 -9.67 -11.52
N GLY A 37 -13.01 -10.42 -12.58
CA GLY A 37 -11.83 -10.26 -13.42
C GLY A 37 -10.52 -10.68 -12.78
N ALA A 38 -10.57 -11.53 -11.75
CA ALA A 38 -9.39 -12.14 -11.14
C ALA A 38 -8.87 -13.34 -11.96
N ILE A 39 -9.70 -13.88 -12.86
CA ILE A 39 -9.31 -14.86 -13.88
C ILE A 39 -9.74 -14.30 -15.24
N ARG A 40 -8.79 -14.12 -16.17
CA ARG A 40 -9.03 -13.73 -17.57
C ARG A 40 -8.05 -14.45 -18.47
N ASP A 41 -8.51 -14.96 -19.61
CA ASP A 41 -7.66 -15.61 -20.62
C ASP A 41 -6.69 -16.66 -20.03
N ASN A 42 -7.20 -17.48 -19.10
CA ASN A 42 -6.44 -18.47 -18.32
C ASN A 42 -5.32 -17.88 -17.44
N GLN A 43 -5.27 -16.57 -17.23
CA GLN A 43 -4.36 -15.93 -16.30
C GLN A 43 -5.04 -15.65 -14.97
N PHE A 44 -4.31 -15.88 -13.89
CA PHE A 44 -4.76 -15.61 -12.52
C PHE A 44 -4.11 -14.32 -11.98
N PHE A 45 -4.95 -13.33 -11.68
CA PHE A 45 -4.52 -12.02 -11.18
C PHE A 45 -4.62 -12.01 -9.66
N HIS A 46 -3.53 -12.31 -8.99
CA HIS A 46 -3.45 -12.50 -7.54
C HIS A 46 -3.97 -11.29 -6.74
N VAL A 47 -3.66 -10.06 -7.14
CA VAL A 47 -4.13 -8.84 -6.46
C VAL A 47 -5.65 -8.74 -6.53
N ARG A 48 -6.25 -8.93 -7.71
CA ARG A 48 -7.71 -8.91 -7.89
C ARG A 48 -8.39 -10.03 -7.12
N ALA A 49 -7.79 -11.22 -7.11
CA ALA A 49 -8.27 -12.34 -6.31
C ALA A 49 -8.22 -12.02 -4.82
N ALA A 50 -7.13 -11.45 -4.30
CA ALA A 50 -7.01 -11.04 -2.91
C ALA A 50 -8.11 -10.03 -2.52
N ILE A 51 -8.33 -8.99 -3.33
CA ILE A 51 -9.38 -7.98 -3.10
C ILE A 51 -10.76 -8.64 -3.11
N ALA A 52 -11.05 -9.49 -4.10
CA ALA A 52 -12.33 -10.19 -4.22
C ALA A 52 -12.60 -11.10 -3.02
N LEU A 53 -11.59 -11.83 -2.56
CA LEU A 53 -11.70 -12.70 -1.39
C LEU A 53 -11.94 -11.93 -0.10
N VAL A 54 -11.30 -10.76 0.07
CA VAL A 54 -11.56 -9.86 1.21
C VAL A 54 -13.01 -9.37 1.18
N ARG A 55 -13.55 -9.01 0.02
CA ARG A 55 -14.94 -8.55 -0.14
C ARG A 55 -15.97 -9.59 0.30
N ILE A 56 -15.71 -10.88 0.09
CA ILE A 56 -16.58 -11.96 0.58
C ILE A 56 -16.25 -12.41 2.01
N GLY A 57 -15.35 -11.68 2.69
CA GLY A 57 -15.05 -11.83 4.12
C GLY A 57 -13.96 -12.86 4.46
N VAL A 58 -13.10 -13.25 3.51
CA VAL A 58 -11.84 -13.94 3.84
C VAL A 58 -10.90 -12.94 4.48
N SER A 59 -10.17 -13.34 5.53
CA SER A 59 -9.31 -12.38 6.24
C SER A 59 -8.18 -11.84 5.37
N VAL A 60 -7.83 -10.57 5.58
CA VAL A 60 -6.76 -9.90 4.85
C VAL A 60 -5.43 -10.61 5.03
N GLU A 61 -5.12 -11.11 6.25
CA GLU A 61 -3.90 -11.86 6.54
C GLU A 61 -3.81 -13.16 5.72
N ARG A 62 -4.96 -13.78 5.47
CA ARG A 62 -5.00 -15.00 4.66
C ARG A 62 -4.84 -14.69 3.18
N THR A 63 -5.64 -13.74 2.67
CA THR A 63 -5.61 -13.37 1.24
C THR A 63 -4.28 -12.79 0.84
N ALA A 64 -3.65 -12.15 1.75
CA ALA A 64 -2.36 -11.59 1.56
C ALA A 64 -1.26 -12.65 1.28
N LYS A 65 -1.43 -13.93 1.61
CA LYS A 65 -0.52 -15.02 1.21
C LYS A 65 -0.52 -15.28 -0.31
N LEU A 66 -1.57 -14.86 -1.02
CA LEU A 66 -1.63 -14.90 -2.49
C LEU A 66 -0.64 -13.94 -3.15
N LEU A 67 -0.14 -12.95 -2.41
CA LEU A 67 0.64 -11.87 -2.96
C LEU A 67 2.13 -12.10 -2.73
N ASP A 68 2.92 -11.90 -3.77
CA ASP A 68 4.34 -11.65 -3.65
C ASP A 68 4.60 -10.21 -3.15
N TRP A 69 5.86 -9.76 -3.15
CA TRP A 69 6.22 -8.40 -2.75
C TRP A 69 5.50 -7.34 -3.62
N LYS A 70 5.52 -7.52 -4.94
CA LYS A 70 4.89 -6.59 -5.89
C LYS A 70 3.37 -6.56 -5.73
N GLY A 71 2.77 -7.71 -5.48
CA GLY A 71 1.35 -7.82 -5.20
C GLY A 71 0.94 -7.11 -3.91
N PHE A 72 1.78 -7.15 -2.88
CA PHE A 72 1.56 -6.43 -1.63
C PHE A 72 1.54 -4.91 -1.85
N GLU A 73 2.55 -4.36 -2.54
CA GLU A 73 2.60 -2.94 -2.90
C GLU A 73 1.41 -2.53 -3.78
N SER A 74 1.04 -3.38 -4.75
CA SER A 74 -0.11 -3.12 -5.62
C SER A 74 -1.44 -3.13 -4.87
N LEU A 75 -1.59 -3.96 -3.83
CA LEU A 75 -2.76 -3.92 -2.96
C LEU A 75 -2.79 -2.65 -2.12
N CYS A 76 -1.64 -2.21 -1.57
CA CYS A 76 -1.56 -0.93 -0.86
C CYS A 76 -1.94 0.24 -1.77
N GLU A 77 -1.45 0.24 -3.00
CA GLU A 77 -1.78 1.24 -4.02
C GLU A 77 -3.28 1.27 -4.34
N GLU A 78 -3.90 0.09 -4.55
CA GLU A 78 -5.33 -0.01 -4.82
C GLU A 78 -6.18 0.57 -3.67
N ILE A 79 -5.81 0.26 -2.41
CA ILE A 79 -6.48 0.82 -1.24
C ILE A 79 -6.36 2.35 -1.25
N LEU A 80 -5.17 2.90 -1.50
CA LEU A 80 -4.95 4.35 -1.59
C LEU A 80 -5.79 5.00 -2.70
N ASN A 81 -5.84 4.38 -3.87
CA ASN A 81 -6.63 4.86 -5.00
C ASN A 81 -8.15 4.87 -4.68
N CYS A 82 -8.64 3.85 -3.95
CA CYS A 82 -10.03 3.81 -3.47
C CYS A 82 -10.34 4.96 -2.49
N HIS A 83 -9.34 5.49 -1.78
CA HIS A 83 -9.44 6.68 -0.92
C HIS A 83 -9.16 8.00 -1.65
N GLY A 84 -9.09 7.99 -2.99
CA GLY A 84 -8.93 9.19 -3.81
C GLY A 84 -7.50 9.76 -3.86
N TYR A 85 -6.50 8.97 -3.46
CA TYR A 85 -5.11 9.34 -3.67
C TYR A 85 -4.68 9.05 -5.11
N VAL A 86 -3.86 9.94 -5.66
CA VAL A 86 -3.10 9.69 -6.90
C VAL A 86 -1.75 9.11 -6.49
N THR A 87 -1.43 7.92 -7.00
CA THR A 87 -0.26 7.16 -6.54
C THR A 87 0.82 7.06 -7.62
N THR A 88 2.05 6.86 -7.19
CA THR A 88 3.17 6.43 -8.01
C THR A 88 4.08 5.50 -7.20
N LYS A 89 4.65 4.48 -7.85
CA LYS A 89 5.50 3.48 -7.20
C LYS A 89 6.98 3.65 -7.55
N HIS A 90 7.84 3.12 -6.67
CA HIS A 90 9.28 2.99 -6.88
C HIS A 90 9.95 4.32 -7.28
N LEU A 91 9.62 5.40 -6.53
CA LEU A 91 10.32 6.66 -6.73
C LEU A 91 11.79 6.49 -6.34
N ARG A 92 12.66 6.48 -7.36
CA ARG A 92 14.12 6.50 -7.19
C ARG A 92 14.66 7.89 -7.44
N PHE A 93 15.50 8.36 -6.54
CA PHE A 93 16.19 9.65 -6.65
C PHE A 93 17.53 9.60 -5.93
N SER A 94 18.39 10.58 -6.24
CA SER A 94 19.65 10.78 -5.53
C SER A 94 19.63 12.17 -4.89
N PHE A 95 20.12 12.26 -3.68
CA PHE A 95 20.28 13.52 -2.96
C PHE A 95 21.56 13.47 -2.12
N GLU A 96 22.40 14.50 -2.20
CA GLU A 96 23.69 14.58 -1.48
C GLU A 96 24.57 13.33 -1.66
N GLY A 97 24.64 12.78 -2.87
CA GLY A 97 25.45 11.60 -3.19
C GLY A 97 24.87 10.25 -2.74
N LYS A 98 23.77 10.23 -1.99
CA LYS A 98 23.08 9.01 -1.56
C LYS A 98 21.88 8.70 -2.45
N ARG A 99 21.66 7.42 -2.74
CA ARG A 99 20.49 6.94 -3.49
C ARG A 99 19.38 6.54 -2.55
N TYR A 100 18.16 6.93 -2.89
CA TYR A 100 16.95 6.65 -2.14
C TYR A 100 15.90 6.01 -3.03
N GLU A 101 15.07 5.17 -2.42
CA GLU A 101 13.85 4.61 -3.03
C GLU A 101 12.71 4.72 -2.04
N ILE A 102 11.55 5.16 -2.53
CA ILE A 102 10.27 5.18 -1.81
C ILE A 102 9.32 4.26 -2.58
N ASP A 103 8.73 3.31 -1.88
CA ASP A 103 7.90 2.26 -2.50
C ASP A 103 6.64 2.85 -3.11
N ILE A 104 5.90 3.69 -2.35
CA ILE A 104 4.70 4.38 -2.82
C ILE A 104 4.71 5.84 -2.37
N LEU A 105 4.48 6.76 -3.32
CA LEU A 105 4.01 8.11 -3.02
C LEU A 105 2.53 8.19 -3.34
N ALA A 106 1.73 8.69 -2.38
CA ALA A 106 0.30 8.87 -2.54
C ALA A 106 -0.08 10.31 -2.25
N LYS A 107 -0.67 11.00 -3.22
CA LYS A 107 -1.00 12.43 -3.16
C LYS A 107 -2.50 12.65 -3.15
N SER A 108 -2.98 13.51 -2.24
CA SER A 108 -4.35 14.03 -2.21
C SER A 108 -4.37 15.42 -1.56
N ASN A 109 -5.00 16.41 -2.19
CA ASN A 109 -5.35 17.71 -1.60
C ASN A 109 -4.26 18.41 -0.76
N GLY A 110 -3.03 18.53 -1.29
CA GLY A 110 -1.91 19.15 -0.57
C GLY A 110 -1.25 18.26 0.50
N LEU A 111 -1.59 16.99 0.52
CA LEU A 111 -0.95 15.96 1.31
C LEU A 111 -0.22 14.99 0.39
N ILE A 112 0.97 14.57 0.79
CA ILE A 112 1.71 13.44 0.19
C ILE A 112 2.09 12.47 1.29
N LEU A 113 1.65 11.22 1.19
CA LEU A 113 2.13 10.12 2.01
C LEU A 113 3.35 9.51 1.32
N SER A 114 4.46 9.46 2.05
CA SER A 114 5.70 8.79 1.65
C SER A 114 5.74 7.43 2.34
N ILE A 115 5.50 6.36 1.60
CA ILE A 115 5.18 5.06 2.17
C ILE A 115 6.28 4.04 1.87
N ASP A 116 6.70 3.32 2.91
CA ASP A 116 7.55 2.14 2.84
C ASP A 116 6.70 0.89 3.14
N CYS A 117 6.79 -0.11 2.28
CA CYS A 117 6.00 -1.33 2.35
C CYS A 117 6.85 -2.49 2.91
N LYS A 118 6.44 -3.10 4.02
CA LYS A 118 7.19 -4.18 4.70
C LYS A 118 6.39 -5.48 4.76
N ARG A 119 6.64 -6.38 3.80
CA ARG A 119 6.03 -7.72 3.75
C ARG A 119 6.85 -8.75 4.54
N TRP A 120 7.08 -8.50 5.82
CA TRP A 120 7.76 -9.49 6.67
C TRP A 120 6.77 -10.52 7.24
N SER A 121 7.09 -11.79 7.18
CA SER A 121 6.27 -12.86 7.76
C SER A 121 6.39 -12.95 9.28
N ARG A 122 7.52 -12.50 9.83
CA ARG A 122 7.79 -12.37 11.27
C ARG A 122 8.55 -11.07 11.48
N VAL A 123 8.11 -10.27 12.45
CA VAL A 123 8.70 -8.96 12.72
C VAL A 123 9.03 -8.81 14.20
N ARG A 124 10.24 -8.35 14.46
CA ARG A 124 10.59 -7.77 15.76
C ARG A 124 10.16 -6.30 15.76
N ARG A 125 9.65 -5.82 16.90
CA ARG A 125 9.30 -4.40 17.05
C ARG A 125 10.46 -3.46 16.69
N SER A 126 11.69 -3.83 17.06
CA SER A 126 12.89 -3.06 16.71
C SER A 126 13.05 -2.86 15.19
N SER A 127 12.76 -3.88 14.38
CA SER A 127 12.88 -3.78 12.93
C SER A 127 11.82 -2.84 12.32
N LEU A 128 10.61 -2.81 12.90
CA LEU A 128 9.58 -1.83 12.49
C LEU A 128 10.00 -0.40 12.86
N PHE A 129 10.58 -0.21 14.04
CA PHE A 129 11.07 1.09 14.48
C PHE A 129 12.22 1.59 13.60
N GLU A 130 13.14 0.70 13.23
CA GLU A 130 14.21 1.00 12.29
C GLU A 130 13.66 1.37 10.91
N ALA A 131 12.68 0.61 10.39
CA ALA A 131 12.02 0.94 9.13
C ALA A 131 11.35 2.32 9.18
N ALA A 132 10.68 2.67 10.29
CA ALA A 132 10.07 3.98 10.47
C ALA A 132 11.11 5.11 10.44
N LEU A 133 12.24 4.96 11.13
CA LEU A 133 13.32 5.95 11.12
C LEU A 133 13.95 6.11 9.74
N LEU A 134 14.19 5.00 9.04
CA LEU A 134 14.69 5.02 7.66
C LEU A 134 13.68 5.69 6.70
N GLN A 135 12.39 5.48 6.93
CA GLN A 135 11.36 6.13 6.11
C GLN A 135 11.29 7.63 6.37
N MET A 136 11.49 8.07 7.63
CA MET A 136 11.63 9.50 7.93
C MET A 136 12.83 10.10 7.20
N GLU A 137 14.00 9.47 7.26
CA GLU A 137 15.21 9.92 6.55
C GLU A 137 14.96 10.05 5.03
N ARG A 138 14.31 9.05 4.41
CA ARG A 138 13.94 9.10 2.99
C ARG A 138 13.00 10.25 2.67
N THR A 139 12.04 10.48 3.55
CA THR A 139 11.04 11.56 3.39
C THR A 139 11.68 12.94 3.54
N GLU A 140 12.63 13.10 4.47
CA GLU A 140 13.43 14.32 4.60
C GLU A 140 14.31 14.57 3.35
N ALA A 141 15.00 13.54 2.87
CA ALA A 141 15.77 13.62 1.64
C ALA A 141 14.88 13.99 0.44
N LEU A 142 13.69 13.38 0.33
CA LEU A 142 12.73 13.72 -0.72
C LEU A 142 12.28 15.18 -0.63
N SER A 143 11.94 15.67 0.56
CA SER A 143 11.48 17.06 0.75
C SER A 143 12.47 18.09 0.20
N ARG A 144 13.77 17.84 0.36
CA ARG A 144 14.85 18.70 -0.16
C ARG A 144 15.11 18.46 -1.64
N ALA A 145 14.91 17.22 -2.13
CA ALA A 145 15.15 16.86 -3.54
C ALA A 145 14.01 17.29 -4.47
N ILE A 146 12.77 17.39 -4.02
CA ILE A 146 11.59 17.73 -4.85
C ILE A 146 11.84 18.88 -5.84
N PRO A 147 12.44 20.04 -5.46
CA PRO A 147 12.66 21.14 -6.39
C PRO A 147 13.64 20.82 -7.53
N MET A 148 14.47 19.81 -7.35
CA MET A 148 15.49 19.40 -8.34
C MET A 148 15.04 18.23 -9.21
N LEU A 149 13.92 17.60 -8.87
CA LEU A 149 13.38 16.44 -9.57
C LEU A 149 12.38 16.86 -10.64
N ASN A 150 12.66 16.53 -11.89
CA ASN A 150 11.78 16.82 -13.03
C ASN A 150 10.46 16.01 -13.03
N LYS A 151 10.22 15.21 -12.00
CA LYS A 151 9.02 14.39 -11.79
C LYS A 151 7.86 15.19 -11.17
N PHE A 152 8.15 16.37 -10.64
CA PHE A 152 7.21 17.22 -9.95
C PHE A 152 7.02 18.55 -10.64
N VAL A 153 5.85 19.15 -10.45
CA VAL A 153 5.54 20.54 -10.76
C VAL A 153 5.27 21.25 -9.45
N LEU A 154 5.89 22.40 -9.27
CA LEU A 154 5.70 23.23 -8.08
C LEU A 154 4.78 24.39 -8.43
N ALA A 155 3.76 24.62 -7.61
CA ALA A 155 2.80 25.71 -7.75
C ALA A 155 2.67 26.48 -6.42
N GLN A 156 1.95 27.58 -6.45
CA GLN A 156 1.63 28.34 -5.25
C GLN A 156 0.74 27.51 -4.31
N GLY A 157 1.11 27.47 -3.04
CA GLY A 157 0.39 26.73 -2.00
C GLY A 157 1.34 26.05 -1.04
N LYS A 158 0.84 25.06 -0.31
CA LYS A 158 1.61 24.23 0.62
C LYS A 158 1.32 22.75 0.38
N THR A 159 2.26 21.91 0.77
CA THR A 159 2.10 20.45 0.76
C THR A 159 2.68 19.89 2.05
N SER A 160 1.90 19.10 2.76
CA SER A 160 2.38 18.32 3.91
C SER A 160 2.87 16.96 3.42
N LEU A 161 4.10 16.62 3.74
CA LEU A 161 4.71 15.33 3.40
C LEU A 161 4.81 14.48 4.66
N VAL A 162 4.12 13.34 4.69
CA VAL A 162 3.99 12.47 5.87
C VAL A 162 4.66 11.12 5.60
N PRO A 163 5.68 10.71 6.40
CA PRO A 163 6.25 9.37 6.33
C PRO A 163 5.29 8.34 6.93
N MET A 164 5.23 7.16 6.32
CA MET A 164 4.40 6.06 6.79
C MET A 164 5.05 4.70 6.47
N VAL A 165 4.85 3.72 7.33
CA VAL A 165 5.22 2.32 7.06
C VAL A 165 3.96 1.46 7.03
N ILE A 166 3.76 0.72 5.96
CA ILE A 166 2.71 -0.31 5.90
C ILE A 166 3.37 -1.66 6.10
N CYS A 167 2.88 -2.43 7.06
CA CYS A 167 3.43 -3.75 7.35
C CYS A 167 2.36 -4.85 7.24
N TRP A 168 2.85 -6.07 7.00
CA TRP A 168 2.00 -7.24 6.89
C TRP A 168 1.48 -7.75 8.24
N VAL A 169 2.26 -7.60 9.32
CA VAL A 169 2.04 -8.29 10.59
C VAL A 169 1.11 -7.53 11.54
N PRO A 170 0.12 -8.21 12.17
CA PRO A 170 -0.86 -7.57 13.06
C PRO A 170 -0.28 -6.92 14.33
N GLY A 171 0.89 -7.31 14.78
CA GLY A 171 1.45 -6.92 16.08
C GLY A 171 2.27 -5.61 16.10
N GLY A 172 2.29 -4.84 15.03
CA GLY A 172 3.16 -3.66 14.88
C GLY A 172 2.45 -2.31 14.79
N ALA A 173 1.12 -2.27 15.00
CA ALA A 173 0.35 -1.03 14.86
C ALA A 173 0.75 0.04 15.88
N GLY A 174 0.83 1.29 15.43
CA GLY A 174 1.05 2.44 16.30
C GLY A 174 1.79 3.58 15.63
N ILE A 175 2.11 4.58 16.41
CA ILE A 175 2.94 5.72 16.00
C ILE A 175 4.29 5.60 16.71
N TYR A 176 5.37 5.58 15.95
CA TYR A 176 6.72 5.58 16.49
C TYR A 176 7.47 6.85 16.08
N ARG A 177 7.79 7.71 17.06
CA ARG A 177 8.40 9.03 16.83
C ARG A 177 7.66 9.85 15.77
N GLY A 178 6.33 9.82 15.81
CA GLY A 178 5.49 10.53 14.87
C GLY A 178 5.28 9.80 13.52
N ILE A 179 5.87 8.63 13.30
CA ILE A 179 5.73 7.90 12.06
C ILE A 179 4.69 6.79 12.25
N PRO A 180 3.56 6.82 11.51
CA PRO A 180 2.57 5.75 11.54
C PRO A 180 3.14 4.44 11.02
N ILE A 181 2.94 3.36 11.80
CA ILE A 181 3.19 1.98 11.37
C ILE A 181 1.83 1.31 11.31
N VAL A 182 1.36 1.01 10.11
CA VAL A 182 0.00 0.58 9.86
C VAL A 182 -0.01 -0.84 9.30
N PRO A 183 -0.58 -1.81 10.03
CA PRO A 183 -0.79 -3.14 9.48
C PRO A 183 -1.76 -3.12 8.30
N LEU A 184 -1.50 -3.93 7.27
CA LEU A 184 -2.33 -3.98 6.07
C LEU A 184 -3.81 -4.23 6.38
N HIS A 185 -4.13 -5.10 7.33
CA HIS A 185 -5.52 -5.45 7.67
C HIS A 185 -6.33 -4.26 8.24
N SER A 186 -5.66 -3.27 8.83
CA SER A 186 -6.28 -2.04 9.34
C SER A 186 -6.05 -0.83 8.44
N PHE A 187 -5.33 -0.98 7.32
CA PHE A 187 -4.93 0.16 6.51
C PHE A 187 -6.12 0.91 5.90
N ASN A 188 -7.14 0.20 5.44
CA ASN A 188 -8.36 0.82 4.93
C ASN A 188 -9.08 1.66 6.00
N SER A 189 -9.27 1.12 7.20
CA SER A 189 -9.90 1.84 8.31
C SER A 189 -9.03 3.01 8.77
N TYR A 190 -7.71 2.81 8.83
CA TYR A 190 -6.78 3.86 9.18
C TYR A 190 -6.88 5.06 8.23
N LEU A 191 -6.95 4.84 6.90
CA LEU A 191 -7.09 5.93 5.93
C LEU A 191 -8.44 6.67 6.06
N THR A 192 -9.50 5.99 6.48
CA THR A 192 -10.80 6.60 6.73
C THR A 192 -10.76 7.59 7.91
N GLU A 193 -9.97 7.28 8.92
CA GLU A 193 -9.86 8.07 10.17
C GLU A 193 -8.61 8.98 10.19
N PHE A 194 -7.77 8.90 9.15
CA PHE A 194 -6.48 9.58 9.11
C PHE A 194 -6.62 11.09 9.07
N ASP A 195 -6.16 11.75 10.12
CA ASP A 195 -5.99 13.20 10.18
C ASP A 195 -4.50 13.57 10.01
N PRO A 196 -4.09 14.15 8.88
CA PRO A 196 -2.71 14.59 8.68
C PRO A 196 -2.29 15.73 9.63
N MET A 197 -3.24 16.37 10.31
CA MET A 197 -2.99 17.45 11.26
C MET A 197 -2.86 16.98 12.71
N ASP A 198 -3.05 15.67 12.97
CA ASP A 198 -2.82 15.09 14.29
C ASP A 198 -1.42 15.47 14.81
N ALA A 199 -1.36 16.02 16.01
CA ALA A 199 -0.13 16.47 16.67
C ALA A 199 0.87 15.33 16.93
N ASN A 200 0.40 14.08 16.98
CA ASN A 200 1.24 12.90 17.14
C ASN A 200 1.90 12.43 15.85
N ILE A 201 1.53 12.99 14.69
CA ILE A 201 2.06 12.60 13.38
C ILE A 201 3.11 13.61 12.92
N SER A 202 4.30 13.10 12.63
CA SER A 202 5.38 13.87 12.02
C SER A 202 5.07 14.19 10.57
N ARG A 203 5.23 15.46 10.20
CA ARG A 203 5.08 15.94 8.84
C ARG A 203 6.13 16.98 8.50
N ILE A 204 6.46 17.06 7.23
CA ILE A 204 7.36 18.07 6.68
C ILE A 204 6.52 18.99 5.81
N GLU A 205 6.46 20.27 6.18
CA GLU A 205 5.72 21.28 5.42
C GLU A 205 6.59 21.82 4.29
N LEU A 206 6.10 21.68 3.06
CA LEU A 206 6.71 22.27 1.88
C LEU A 206 6.03 23.58 1.56
N PRO A 207 6.79 24.66 1.24
CA PRO A 207 6.23 25.96 0.93
C PRO A 207 5.61 26.04 -0.48
N TRP A 208 5.48 24.91 -1.15
CA TRP A 208 4.89 24.79 -2.50
C TRP A 208 3.80 23.74 -2.51
N ARG A 209 2.83 23.92 -3.41
CA ARG A 209 1.95 22.82 -3.83
C ARG A 209 2.71 21.96 -4.81
N VAL A 210 2.81 20.67 -4.50
CA VAL A 210 3.51 19.67 -5.30
C VAL A 210 2.50 18.88 -6.12
N GLU A 211 2.69 18.85 -7.45
CA GLU A 211 1.89 18.05 -8.37
C GLU A 211 2.78 17.03 -9.08
N PHE A 212 2.26 15.82 -9.30
CA PHE A 212 2.96 14.80 -10.08
C PHE A 212 2.83 15.13 -11.57
N ARG A 213 3.93 15.06 -12.34
CA ARG A 213 3.83 15.14 -13.79
C ARG A 213 3.14 13.93 -14.36
N THR A 214 2.35 14.09 -15.42
CA THR A 214 1.63 12.99 -16.09
C THR A 214 2.56 11.87 -16.55
N SER A 215 3.77 12.20 -17.01
CA SER A 215 4.81 11.23 -17.39
C SER A 215 5.39 10.42 -16.22
N PHE A 216 5.00 10.74 -15.00
CA PHE A 216 5.46 10.06 -13.78
C PHE A 216 4.40 9.10 -13.21
N LEU A 217 3.17 9.15 -13.72
CA LEU A 217 2.03 8.36 -13.25
C LEU A 217 1.83 7.05 -14.05
N SER A 218 2.84 6.64 -14.81
CA SER A 218 2.82 5.42 -15.65
C SER A 218 3.42 4.21 -14.93
#